data_d57f48747048730cefce9ecd3994c58d
#
_entry.id   d57f48747048730cefce9ecd3994c58d
#
_cell.length_a   1.000
_cell.length_b   1.000
_cell.length_c   1.000
_cell.angle_alpha   90.00
_cell.angle_beta   90.00
_cell.angle_gamma   90.00
#
_symmetry.space_group_name_H-M   'P 1'
#
loop_
_entity.id
_entity.type
_entity.pdbx_description
1 polymer ?
#
loop_
_entity_poly.entity_id
_entity_poly.type
_entity_poly.pdbx_seq_one_letter_code
_entity_poly.pdbx_strand_id
1 'polypeptide(L)'
;MGEQRMIVKDGVPYDSNDFTVSGNSVDAGDILERLSELFRKKNKGYGATYLTQGQIMTALFPDGVTLKTVEDFNRFYVVDEMVMKFQRYCRKFVEGGHLDSIHDTSIYGAMLAELDENILIRKEKKI
;
A
#
# COMPACT_ATOMS: atom_id res chain seq x y z
N MET A 1 32.40 -12.04 2.56
CA MET A 1 32.51 -11.91 2.30
C MET A 1 32.61 -11.96 2.03
N GLY A 2 32.21 -11.40 2.40
CA GLY A 2 32.32 -11.06 2.08
C GLY A 2 31.92 -11.07 2.14
N GLU A 3 31.74 -10.90 2.22
CA GLU A 3 31.45 -10.70 2.12
C GLU A 3 30.59 -10.81 2.05
N GLN A 4 30.13 -10.55 2.20
CA GLN A 4 29.48 -10.43 1.97
C GLN A 4 28.51 -10.80 2.06
N ARG A 5 27.99 -10.73 2.38
CA ARG A 5 27.27 -10.85 2.27
C ARG A 5 26.31 -11.12 2.45
N MET A 6 25.74 -11.14 2.95
CA MET A 6 25.24 -11.20 3.01
C MET A 6 24.50 -11.51 3.43
N ILE A 7 24.08 -11.64 3.92
CA ILE A 7 23.94 -11.80 4.19
C ILE A 7 23.68 -12.64 4.34
N VAL A 8 23.53 -12.93 4.84
CA VAL A 8 23.78 -13.59 4.80
C VAL A 8 24.12 -14.35 4.93
N LYS A 9 24.33 -14.50 5.28
CA LYS A 9 24.97 -14.91 5.13
C LYS A 9 25.17 -15.55 5.55
N ASP A 10 25.11 -15.81 6.18
CA ASP A 10 25.42 -15.89 6.44
C ASP A 10 24.86 -16.08 6.48
N GLY A 11 24.36 -15.74 6.23
CA GLY A 11 24.06 -15.38 5.84
C GLY A 11 23.48 -15.24 5.29
N VAL A 12 23.11 -14.75 5.16
CA VAL A 12 22.93 -14.13 4.40
C VAL A 12 22.53 -14.01 3.65
N PRO A 13 22.09 -13.97 3.45
CA PRO A 13 22.15 -13.62 2.40
C PRO A 13 21.61 -13.02 1.63
N TYR A 14 21.00 -12.65 1.80
CA TYR A 14 20.58 -11.92 0.77
C TYR A 14 21.65 -11.10 0.34
N ASP A 15 21.67 -10.86 -0.78
CA ASP A 15 22.64 -10.10 -1.18
C ASP A 15 22.10 -8.87 -1.60
N SER A 16 22.47 -7.89 -1.15
CA SER A 16 22.07 -6.74 -1.60
C SER A 16 23.20 -5.94 -1.91
N ASN A 17 23.56 -5.86 -3.11
CA ASN A 17 24.64 -5.07 -3.58
C ASN A 17 24.31 -3.60 -3.55
N ASP A 18 23.08 -3.29 -3.17
CA ASP A 18 22.63 -1.92 -3.19
C ASP A 18 23.10 -1.12 -2.01
N PHE A 19 23.78 -1.75 -1.07
CA PHE A 19 24.26 -1.00 0.06
C PHE A 19 25.59 -1.54 0.51
N THR A 20 26.31 -0.70 1.23
CA THR A 20 27.60 -1.03 1.75
C THR A 20 27.50 -1.52 3.16
N VAL A 21 28.16 -2.60 3.42
CA VAL A 21 28.20 -3.17 4.75
C VAL A 21 29.61 -3.07 5.27
N SER A 22 29.74 -2.48 6.44
CA SER A 22 31.02 -2.34 7.07
C SER A 22 31.31 -3.64 7.81
N GLY A 23 32.33 -4.32 7.41
CA GLY A 23 32.64 -5.63 8.00
C GLY A 23 31.74 -6.70 7.43
N ASN A 24 31.39 -7.66 8.26
CA ASN A 24 30.67 -8.85 7.81
C ASN A 24 29.23 -8.91 8.28
N SER A 25 28.74 -7.85 8.85
CA SER A 25 27.37 -7.89 9.38
C SER A 25 26.72 -6.54 9.29
N VAL A 26 25.42 -6.55 9.38
CA VAL A 26 24.60 -5.36 9.34
C VAL A 26 23.82 -5.35 10.66
N ASP A 27 23.84 -4.23 11.37
CA ASP A 27 23.04 -4.16 12.58
C ASP A 27 21.75 -3.37 12.32
N ALA A 28 20.91 -3.34 13.35
CA ALA A 28 19.62 -2.66 13.22
C ALA A 28 19.78 -1.18 12.93
N GLY A 29 20.84 -0.55 13.45
CA GLY A 29 21.10 0.85 13.17
C GLY A 29 21.32 1.12 11.70
N ASP A 30 22.10 0.25 11.04
CA ASP A 30 22.35 0.38 9.62
C ASP A 30 21.06 0.27 8.81
N ILE A 31 20.20 -0.66 9.23
CA ILE A 31 18.91 -0.84 8.55
C ILE A 31 18.04 0.39 8.74
N LEU A 32 17.99 0.92 9.95
CA LEU A 32 17.17 2.10 10.23
C LEU A 32 17.64 3.33 9.45
N GLU A 33 18.95 3.49 9.30
CA GLU A 33 19.47 4.60 8.51
C GLU A 33 19.03 4.50 7.06
N ARG A 34 19.15 3.31 6.48
CA ARG A 34 18.72 3.10 5.10
C ARG A 34 17.22 3.31 4.93
N LEU A 35 16.45 2.84 5.91
CA LEU A 35 15.00 3.01 5.85
C LEU A 35 14.61 4.47 6.00
N SER A 36 15.34 5.22 6.80
CA SER A 36 15.09 6.65 6.97
C SER A 36 15.23 7.40 5.64
N GLU A 37 16.30 7.11 4.91
CA GLU A 37 16.50 7.73 3.60
C GLU A 37 15.44 7.29 2.59
N LEU A 38 15.12 6.01 2.61
CA LEU A 38 14.10 5.48 1.72
C LEU A 38 12.74 6.12 2.01
N PHE A 39 12.41 6.29 3.28
CA PHE A 39 11.16 6.92 3.68
C PHE A 39 11.08 8.35 3.16
N ARG A 40 12.14 9.13 3.34
CA ARG A 40 12.13 10.52 2.87
C ARG A 40 11.95 10.62 1.37
N LYS A 41 12.62 9.73 0.64
CA LYS A 41 12.52 9.70 -0.81
C LYS A 41 11.10 9.36 -1.27
N LYS A 42 10.51 8.33 -0.68
CA LYS A 42 9.16 7.91 -1.05
C LYS A 42 8.13 8.95 -0.64
N ASN A 43 8.28 9.51 0.55
CA ASN A 43 7.33 10.49 1.03
C ASN A 43 7.32 11.75 0.17
N LYS A 44 8.48 12.16 -0.32
CA LYS A 44 8.58 13.29 -1.21
C LYS A 44 7.82 13.03 -2.52
N GLY A 45 7.89 11.78 -3.00
CA GLY A 45 7.22 11.42 -4.24
C GLY A 45 5.71 11.23 -4.11
N TYR A 46 5.27 10.71 -2.96
CA TYR A 46 3.87 10.34 -2.77
C TYR A 46 3.08 11.30 -1.88
N GLY A 47 3.74 12.34 -1.36
CA GLY A 47 3.03 13.39 -0.63
C GLY A 47 2.38 12.96 0.67
N ALA A 48 3.01 12.04 1.40
CA ALA A 48 2.54 11.63 2.72
C ALA A 48 1.10 11.12 2.74
N THR A 49 0.76 10.29 1.76
CA THR A 49 -0.58 9.72 1.64
C THR A 49 -1.05 9.06 2.93
N TYR A 50 -0.13 8.42 3.68
CA TYR A 50 -0.51 7.73 4.90
C TYR A 50 -1.04 8.69 5.98
N LEU A 51 -0.76 9.98 5.87
CA LEU A 51 -1.27 10.97 6.81
C LEU A 51 -2.64 11.52 6.40
N THR A 52 -2.96 11.46 5.10
CA THR A 52 -4.21 12.01 4.61
C THR A 52 -5.28 10.95 4.41
N GLN A 53 -4.88 9.68 4.28
CA GLN A 53 -5.80 8.59 4.03
C GLN A 53 -6.90 8.51 5.10
N GLY A 54 -6.51 8.59 6.37
CA GLY A 54 -7.45 8.50 7.47
C GLY A 54 -8.45 9.65 7.47
N GLN A 55 -8.01 10.84 7.13
CA GLN A 55 -8.90 12.00 7.05
C GLN A 55 -9.98 11.78 6.00
N ILE A 56 -9.57 11.28 4.85
CA ILE A 56 -10.50 11.02 3.75
C ILE A 56 -11.45 9.88 4.12
N MET A 57 -10.92 8.79 4.68
CA MET A 57 -11.75 7.67 5.07
C MET A 57 -12.77 8.07 6.13
N THR A 58 -12.39 8.94 7.05
CA THR A 58 -13.31 9.45 8.06
C THR A 58 -14.46 10.22 7.41
N ALA A 59 -14.16 10.99 6.37
CA ALA A 59 -15.19 11.74 5.66
C ALA A 59 -16.13 10.82 4.87
N LEU A 60 -15.58 9.73 4.32
CA LEU A 60 -16.39 8.78 3.56
C LEU A 60 -17.22 7.87 4.47
N PHE A 61 -16.75 7.60 5.67
CA PHE A 61 -17.45 6.77 6.65
C PHE A 61 -17.69 7.60 7.92
N PRO A 62 -18.59 8.59 7.85
CA PRO A 62 -18.75 9.54 8.97
C PRO A 62 -19.20 8.88 10.27
N ASP A 63 -19.85 7.75 10.19
CA ASP A 63 -20.29 7.02 11.38
C ASP A 63 -19.38 5.84 11.71
N GLY A 64 -18.22 5.79 11.06
CA GLY A 64 -17.31 4.67 11.22
C GLY A 64 -17.75 3.47 10.41
N VAL A 65 -17.04 2.37 10.58
CA VAL A 65 -17.37 1.15 9.87
C VAL A 65 -17.03 -0.04 10.75
N THR A 66 -17.88 -1.06 10.71
CA THR A 66 -17.67 -2.29 11.46
C THR A 66 -17.29 -3.40 10.49
N LEU A 67 -16.16 -4.04 10.74
CA LEU A 67 -15.66 -5.12 9.88
C LEU A 67 -15.61 -6.39 10.69
N LYS A 68 -16.41 -7.38 10.33
CA LYS A 68 -16.50 -8.63 11.08
C LYS A 68 -16.29 -9.87 10.23
N THR A 69 -16.65 -9.81 8.96
CA THR A 69 -16.58 -10.99 8.11
C THR A 69 -15.45 -10.85 7.10
N VAL A 70 -15.10 -11.97 6.48
CA VAL A 70 -14.11 -11.95 5.40
C VAL A 70 -14.55 -10.96 4.32
N GLU A 71 -15.84 -10.97 3.99
CA GLU A 71 -16.36 -10.06 2.96
C GLU A 71 -16.23 -8.60 3.36
N ASP A 72 -16.51 -8.31 4.62
CA ASP A 72 -16.36 -6.93 5.10
C ASP A 72 -14.92 -6.45 4.90
N PHE A 73 -13.96 -7.28 5.29
CA PHE A 73 -12.55 -6.91 5.15
C PHE A 73 -12.14 -6.81 3.69
N ASN A 74 -12.60 -7.72 2.85
CA ASN A 74 -12.28 -7.66 1.43
C ASN A 74 -12.80 -6.38 0.79
N ARG A 75 -14.03 -6.02 1.09
CA ARG A 75 -14.64 -4.81 0.55
C ARG A 75 -13.92 -3.57 1.05
N PHE A 76 -13.61 -3.53 2.33
CA PHE A 76 -12.93 -2.37 2.89
C PHE A 76 -11.53 -2.20 2.30
N TYR A 77 -10.81 -3.31 2.12
CA TYR A 77 -9.50 -3.26 1.51
C TYR A 77 -9.56 -2.64 0.12
N VAL A 78 -10.53 -3.05 -0.68
CA VAL A 78 -10.66 -2.52 -2.04
C VAL A 78 -10.99 -1.04 -2.03
N VAL A 79 -11.91 -0.62 -1.16
CA VAL A 79 -12.25 0.80 -1.03
C VAL A 79 -11.02 1.61 -0.62
N ASP A 80 -10.27 1.09 0.35
CA ASP A 80 -9.07 1.77 0.84
C ASP A 80 -8.05 1.96 -0.29
N GLU A 81 -7.83 0.94 -1.10
CA GLU A 81 -6.92 1.02 -2.24
C GLU A 81 -7.41 2.02 -3.29
N MET A 82 -8.71 2.04 -3.56
CA MET A 82 -9.27 2.99 -4.52
C MET A 82 -9.02 4.42 -4.06
N VAL A 83 -9.22 4.69 -2.78
CA VAL A 83 -9.01 6.02 -2.24
C VAL A 83 -7.54 6.41 -2.36
N MET A 84 -6.62 5.50 -2.09
CA MET A 84 -5.20 5.77 -2.24
C MET A 84 -4.81 6.11 -3.67
N LYS A 85 -5.32 5.34 -4.62
CA LYS A 85 -5.02 5.57 -6.04
C LYS A 85 -5.62 6.89 -6.52
N PHE A 86 -6.82 7.19 -6.05
CA PHE A 86 -7.48 8.43 -6.41
C PHE A 86 -6.72 9.65 -5.87
N GLN A 87 -6.21 9.55 -4.65
CA GLN A 87 -5.37 10.63 -4.12
C GLN A 87 -4.15 10.88 -4.99
N ARG A 88 -3.54 9.80 -5.48
CA ARG A 88 -2.37 9.94 -6.35
C ARG A 88 -2.75 10.62 -7.65
N TYR A 89 -3.89 10.28 -8.19
CA TYR A 89 -4.39 10.96 -9.39
C TYR A 89 -4.58 12.45 -9.13
N CYS A 90 -5.20 12.79 -8.03
CA CYS A 90 -5.50 14.18 -7.71
C CYS A 90 -4.22 15.02 -7.54
N ARG A 91 -3.17 14.43 -6.99
CA ARG A 91 -1.90 15.14 -6.85
C ARG A 91 -1.26 15.45 -8.18
N LYS A 92 -1.59 14.69 -9.20
CA LYS A 92 -1.07 14.89 -10.55
C LYS A 92 -2.07 15.60 -11.45
N PHE A 93 -3.17 16.08 -10.90
CA PHE A 93 -4.26 16.65 -11.68
C PHE A 93 -3.81 17.80 -12.56
N VAL A 94 -3.04 18.73 -12.01
CA VAL A 94 -2.57 19.90 -12.74
C VAL A 94 -1.62 19.51 -13.88
N GLU A 95 -0.92 18.40 -13.71
CA GLU A 95 0.02 17.89 -14.71
C GLU A 95 -0.66 17.03 -15.77
N GLY A 96 -1.96 16.87 -15.70
CA GLY A 96 -2.68 16.06 -16.67
C GLY A 96 -3.21 14.75 -16.10
N GLY A 97 -3.06 14.53 -14.81
CA GLY A 97 -3.53 13.32 -14.15
C GLY A 97 -2.46 12.25 -14.08
N HIS A 98 -2.88 11.05 -13.76
CA HIS A 98 -1.97 9.91 -13.62
C HIS A 98 -2.70 8.67 -14.11
N LEU A 99 -2.39 8.27 -15.33
CA LEU A 99 -3.14 7.23 -16.02
C LEU A 99 -3.14 5.91 -15.28
N ASP A 100 -1.97 5.49 -14.75
CA ASP A 100 -1.87 4.25 -13.99
C ASP A 100 -2.82 4.23 -12.79
N SER A 101 -2.92 5.34 -12.08
CA SER A 101 -3.79 5.42 -10.91
C SER A 101 -5.26 5.30 -11.28
N ILE A 102 -5.66 5.88 -12.41
CA ILE A 102 -7.04 5.78 -12.87
C ILE A 102 -7.34 4.38 -13.38
N HIS A 103 -6.40 3.76 -14.06
CA HIS A 103 -6.56 2.37 -14.49
C HIS A 103 -6.70 1.46 -13.28
N ASP A 104 -5.84 1.63 -12.27
CA ASP A 104 -5.91 0.83 -11.04
C ASP A 104 -7.24 1.04 -10.33
N THR A 105 -7.71 2.29 -10.25
CA THR A 105 -8.99 2.58 -9.61
C THR A 105 -10.12 1.88 -10.34
N SER A 106 -10.07 1.83 -11.66
CA SER A 106 -11.09 1.16 -12.46
C SER A 106 -11.10 -0.34 -12.20
N ILE A 107 -9.91 -0.95 -12.11
CA ILE A 107 -9.79 -2.37 -11.82
C ILE A 107 -10.32 -2.69 -10.43
N TYR A 108 -9.95 -1.89 -9.44
CA TYR A 108 -10.46 -2.08 -8.07
C TYR A 108 -11.97 -1.87 -8.04
N GLY A 109 -12.49 -0.95 -8.85
CA GLY A 109 -13.93 -0.75 -8.96
C GLY A 109 -14.64 -2.00 -9.45
N ALA A 110 -14.06 -2.69 -10.43
CA ALA A 110 -14.63 -3.94 -10.92
C ALA A 110 -14.59 -5.03 -9.84
N MET A 111 -13.49 -5.08 -9.08
CA MET A 111 -13.38 -6.03 -7.97
C MET A 111 -14.44 -5.78 -6.90
N LEU A 112 -14.67 -4.51 -6.57
CA LEU A 112 -15.68 -4.18 -5.59
C LEU A 112 -17.08 -4.54 -6.08
N ALA A 113 -17.35 -4.29 -7.36
CA ALA A 113 -18.62 -4.68 -7.96
C ALA A 113 -18.84 -6.19 -7.87
N GLU A 114 -17.80 -6.98 -8.14
CA GLU A 114 -17.89 -8.42 -8.01
C GLU A 114 -18.26 -8.84 -6.59
N LEU A 115 -17.59 -8.26 -5.60
CA LEU A 115 -17.87 -8.58 -4.20
C LEU A 115 -19.30 -8.24 -3.83
N ASP A 116 -19.75 -7.05 -4.22
CA ASP A 116 -21.08 -6.58 -3.85
C ASP A 116 -22.20 -7.34 -4.57
N GLU A 117 -22.01 -7.63 -5.86
CA GLU A 117 -23.03 -8.36 -6.60
C GLU A 117 -23.18 -9.78 -6.06
N ASN A 118 -22.08 -10.41 -5.66
CA ASN A 118 -22.16 -11.74 -5.09
C ASN A 118 -22.87 -11.75 -3.73
N ILE A 119 -22.71 -10.69 -2.96
CA ILE A 119 -23.44 -10.55 -1.71
C ILE A 119 -24.94 -10.45 -1.99
N LEU A 120 -25.31 -9.64 -2.97
CA LEU A 120 -26.72 -9.50 -3.34
C LEU A 120 -27.32 -10.80 -3.83
N ILE A 121 -26.60 -11.53 -4.67
CA ILE A 121 -27.06 -12.83 -5.17
C ILE A 121 -27.33 -13.79 -4.02
N ARG A 122 -26.42 -13.86 -3.05
CA ARG A 122 -26.62 -14.75 -1.90
C ARG A 122 -27.82 -14.34 -1.06
N LYS A 123 -28.04 -13.04 -0.90
CA LYS A 123 -29.19 -12.55 -0.15
C LYS A 123 -30.50 -12.93 -0.84
N GLU A 124 -30.55 -12.82 -2.16
CA GLU A 124 -31.72 -13.21 -2.90
C GLU A 124 -32.03 -14.69 -2.77
N LYS A 125 -30.98 -15.52 -2.76
CA LYS A 125 -31.17 -16.97 -2.64
C LYS A 125 -31.68 -17.40 -1.27
N LYS A 126 -31.56 -16.56 -0.27
CA LYS A 126 -32.02 -16.89 1.07
C LYS A 126 -33.51 -16.60 1.27
N ILE A 127 -34.13 -15.95 0.33
CA ILE A 127 -35.54 -15.68 0.34
C ILE A 127 -36.28 -16.85 -0.29
#